data_89428d60e42eca50843e0bf443784e46
#
_entry.id   89428d60e42eca50843e0bf443784e46
#
_cell.length_a   1.000
_cell.length_b   1.000
_cell.length_c   1.000
_cell.angle_alpha   90.00
_cell.angle_beta   90.00
_cell.angle_gamma   90.00
#
_symmetry.space_group_name_H-M   'P 1'
#
loop_
_entity.id
_entity.type
_entity.pdbx_description
1 polymer ?
#
loop_
_entity_poly.entity_id
_entity_poly.type
_entity_poly.pdbx_seq_one_letter_code
_entity_poly.pdbx_strand_id
1 'polypeptide(L)'
;RIEKSSISEAGSLVFNYGALPVDEKIIDTLQELAQEQELIEKYKALLQGEIMNTGEKRLVLHHLTRGRVLNTPVMADGEEKGEFYNNELEKIKNFSEKVRSGAIKGSTGKTIETVVQIGIGGSDLGPRALCYALNLLDKNGTCSKKLDARFISNVDPDDACAVVRDIDVERTLFILVSKSGTTQETLTNRDLVFAVMKDKAEQAGIKNFVPEKHMVAVTSNTSPLAKTPGILEVFFMDDYIGGRYSASSAVGGVILSLTY
;
A
#
# COMPACT_ATOMS: atom_id res chain seq x y z
N ARG A 1 5.79 38.85 -0.44
CA ARG A 1 6.23 37.80 -1.40
C ARG A 1 5.39 36.52 -1.28
N ILE A 2 5.12 36.06 -0.06
CA ILE A 2 4.34 34.83 0.18
C ILE A 2 2.91 34.97 -0.38
N GLU A 3 2.22 36.06 -0.13
CA GLU A 3 0.87 36.31 -0.64
C GLU A 3 0.81 36.37 -2.18
N LYS A 4 1.86 36.96 -2.82
CA LYS A 4 1.96 37.04 -4.29
C LYS A 4 2.42 35.73 -4.94
N SER A 5 2.92 34.79 -4.15
CA SER A 5 3.51 33.51 -4.61
C SER A 5 2.65 32.34 -4.17
N SER A 6 1.35 32.48 -4.13
CA SER A 6 0.40 31.44 -3.74
C SER A 6 -0.70 31.31 -4.80
N ILE A 7 -1.05 30.08 -5.14
CA ILE A 7 -2.17 29.73 -6.01
C ILE A 7 -3.18 28.93 -5.20
N SER A 8 -4.43 29.37 -5.19
CA SER A 8 -5.52 28.80 -4.39
C SER A 8 -6.71 28.39 -5.28
N GLU A 9 -6.47 27.75 -6.40
CA GLU A 9 -7.52 27.43 -7.38
C GLU A 9 -8.04 25.99 -7.34
N ALA A 10 -7.46 25.12 -6.51
CA ALA A 10 -7.85 23.72 -6.46
C ALA A 10 -8.58 23.36 -5.14
N GLY A 11 -9.80 23.86 -4.95
CA GLY A 11 -10.59 23.57 -3.75
C GLY A 11 -9.94 24.13 -2.47
N SER A 12 -9.61 23.28 -1.50
CA SER A 12 -8.96 23.68 -0.25
C SER A 12 -7.42 23.67 -0.32
N LEU A 13 -6.82 23.40 -1.48
CA LEU A 13 -5.36 23.34 -1.65
C LEU A 13 -4.82 24.73 -1.99
N VAL A 14 -3.82 25.18 -1.22
CA VAL A 14 -3.03 26.36 -1.51
C VAL A 14 -1.62 25.93 -1.86
N PHE A 15 -1.19 26.19 -3.08
CA PHE A 15 0.18 25.96 -3.51
C PHE A 15 1.00 27.24 -3.29
N ASN A 16 1.93 27.23 -2.33
CA ASN A 16 2.82 28.33 -2.05
C ASN A 16 4.22 28.04 -2.60
N TYR A 17 4.67 28.84 -3.54
CA TYR A 17 5.98 28.74 -4.16
C TYR A 17 6.95 29.87 -3.76
N GLY A 18 6.61 30.66 -2.74
CA GLY A 18 7.42 31.79 -2.29
C GLY A 18 8.86 31.44 -1.82
N ALA A 19 9.09 30.18 -1.47
CA ALA A 19 10.42 29.68 -1.10
C ALA A 19 11.22 29.14 -2.31
N LEU A 20 10.59 28.96 -3.47
CA LEU A 20 11.27 28.52 -4.68
C LEU A 20 12.06 29.68 -5.33
N PRO A 21 13.19 29.40 -5.99
CA PRO A 21 13.97 30.42 -6.69
C PRO A 21 13.35 30.76 -8.05
N VAL A 22 12.08 31.17 -8.06
CA VAL A 22 11.33 31.52 -9.26
C VAL A 22 10.84 32.98 -9.19
N ASP A 23 10.84 33.64 -10.32
CA ASP A 23 10.25 34.97 -10.54
C ASP A 23 9.15 34.89 -11.59
N GLU A 24 8.50 36.01 -11.89
CA GLU A 24 7.39 36.07 -12.85
C GLU A 24 7.84 35.59 -14.25
N LYS A 25 9.05 35.95 -14.68
CA LYS A 25 9.57 35.54 -15.99
C LYS A 25 9.75 34.02 -16.09
N ILE A 26 10.22 33.38 -15.01
CA ILE A 26 10.35 31.93 -14.95
C ILE A 26 8.97 31.28 -14.98
N ILE A 27 8.00 31.81 -14.27
CA ILE A 27 6.61 31.30 -14.28
C ILE A 27 6.02 31.39 -15.68
N ASP A 28 6.14 32.54 -16.36
CA ASP A 28 5.66 32.72 -17.74
C ASP A 28 6.33 31.71 -18.70
N THR A 29 7.65 31.53 -18.60
CA THR A 29 8.37 30.55 -19.41
C THR A 29 7.91 29.10 -19.14
N LEU A 30 7.65 28.77 -17.87
CA LEU A 30 7.12 27.44 -17.51
C LEU A 30 5.71 27.24 -18.05
N GLN A 31 4.90 28.27 -18.10
CA GLN A 31 3.57 28.21 -18.68
C GLN A 31 3.60 28.05 -20.20
N GLU A 32 4.49 28.76 -20.89
CA GLU A 32 4.72 28.57 -22.32
C GLU A 32 5.16 27.12 -22.60
N LEU A 33 6.13 26.60 -21.84
CA LEU A 33 6.58 25.22 -21.95
C LEU A 33 5.44 24.22 -21.73
N ALA A 34 4.60 24.44 -20.73
CA ALA A 34 3.45 23.57 -20.45
C ALA A 34 2.45 23.55 -21.63
N GLN A 35 2.24 24.68 -22.29
CA GLN A 35 1.42 24.80 -23.51
C GLN A 35 2.07 24.11 -24.71
N GLU A 36 3.36 24.36 -24.99
CA GLU A 36 4.10 23.70 -26.06
C GLU A 36 4.13 22.18 -25.91
N GLN A 37 4.21 21.70 -24.67
CA GLN A 37 4.23 20.27 -24.34
C GLN A 37 2.83 19.66 -24.23
N GLU A 38 1.77 20.40 -24.48
CA GLU A 38 0.38 19.93 -24.37
C GLU A 38 0.09 19.24 -23.02
N LEU A 39 0.60 19.82 -21.91
CA LEU A 39 0.59 19.19 -20.60
C LEU A 39 -0.83 18.79 -20.13
N ILE A 40 -1.81 19.65 -20.36
CA ILE A 40 -3.22 19.41 -19.94
C ILE A 40 -3.85 18.29 -20.77
N GLU A 41 -3.59 18.25 -22.06
CA GLU A 41 -4.10 17.23 -22.98
C GLU A 41 -3.48 15.87 -22.65
N LYS A 42 -2.19 15.82 -22.40
CA LYS A 42 -1.49 14.62 -21.94
C LYS A 42 -2.00 14.13 -20.59
N TYR A 43 -2.30 15.05 -19.68
CA TYR A 43 -2.91 14.68 -18.40
C TYR A 43 -4.31 14.09 -18.54
N LYS A 44 -5.14 14.65 -19.44
CA LYS A 44 -6.45 14.07 -19.77
C LYS A 44 -6.31 12.68 -20.39
N ALA A 45 -5.37 12.51 -21.32
CA ALA A 45 -5.06 11.21 -21.92
C ALA A 45 -4.63 10.17 -20.87
N LEU A 46 -3.81 10.57 -19.89
CA LEU A 46 -3.48 9.72 -18.74
C LEU A 46 -4.72 9.29 -17.96
N LEU A 47 -5.62 10.23 -17.64
CA LEU A 47 -6.85 9.94 -16.92
C LEU A 47 -7.80 9.02 -17.70
N GLN A 48 -7.75 9.05 -19.03
CA GLN A 48 -8.52 8.20 -19.94
C GLN A 48 -7.90 6.81 -20.16
N GLY A 49 -6.71 6.55 -19.58
CA GLY A 49 -6.03 5.27 -19.69
C GLY A 49 -5.23 5.11 -20.98
N GLU A 50 -4.71 6.18 -21.55
CA GLU A 50 -3.71 6.08 -22.61
C GLU A 50 -2.33 5.69 -22.06
N ILE A 51 -1.48 5.11 -22.93
CA ILE A 51 -0.12 4.71 -22.54
C ILE A 51 0.75 5.94 -22.38
N MET A 52 0.89 6.42 -21.15
CA MET A 52 1.70 7.59 -20.82
C MET A 52 3.10 7.23 -20.28
N ASN A 53 3.27 6.04 -19.71
CA ASN A 53 4.61 5.51 -19.40
C ASN A 53 5.18 4.83 -20.66
N THR A 54 5.76 5.62 -21.53
CA THR A 54 6.29 5.15 -22.82
C THR A 54 7.50 4.23 -22.68
N GLY A 55 8.28 4.40 -21.61
CA GLY A 55 9.46 3.57 -21.32
C GLY A 55 9.11 2.13 -21.03
N GLU A 56 8.06 1.89 -20.23
CA GLU A 56 7.56 0.56 -19.89
C GLU A 56 6.34 0.15 -20.74
N LYS A 57 5.85 1.03 -21.63
CA LYS A 57 4.64 0.84 -22.45
C LYS A 57 3.41 0.49 -21.61
N ARG A 58 3.19 1.24 -20.52
CA ARG A 58 2.12 0.99 -19.54
C ARG A 58 1.19 2.17 -19.37
N LEU A 59 -0.03 1.88 -18.97
CA LEU A 59 -0.97 2.84 -18.41
C LEU A 59 -0.46 3.34 -17.03
N VAL A 60 -1.01 4.45 -16.54
CA VAL A 60 -0.72 5.01 -15.22
C VAL A 60 -2.07 5.28 -14.52
N LEU A 61 -2.51 4.34 -13.70
CA LEU A 61 -3.89 4.31 -13.18
C LEU A 61 -4.02 4.63 -11.68
N HIS A 62 -3.02 5.24 -11.07
CA HIS A 62 -3.04 5.58 -9.64
C HIS A 62 -4.26 6.43 -9.23
N HIS A 63 -4.82 7.24 -10.14
CA HIS A 63 -6.01 8.04 -9.89
C HIS A 63 -7.24 7.18 -9.62
N LEU A 64 -7.39 6.03 -10.27
CA LEU A 64 -8.54 5.14 -10.11
C LEU A 64 -8.58 4.46 -8.73
N THR A 65 -7.45 4.35 -8.03
CA THR A 65 -7.42 3.85 -6.64
C THR A 65 -7.93 4.86 -5.62
N ARG A 66 -8.23 6.10 -6.06
CA ARG A 66 -8.71 7.22 -5.23
C ARG A 66 -10.10 7.69 -5.64
N GLY A 67 -10.78 6.95 -6.47
CA GLY A 67 -12.05 7.30 -7.09
C GLY A 67 -11.89 7.78 -8.53
N ARG A 68 -13.02 7.89 -9.22
CA ARG A 68 -13.03 8.32 -10.64
C ARG A 68 -12.98 9.84 -10.72
N VAL A 69 -12.04 10.35 -11.50
CA VAL A 69 -11.96 11.77 -11.87
C VAL A 69 -12.82 12.06 -13.11
N LEU A 70 -12.84 11.10 -14.06
CA LEU A 70 -13.67 11.13 -15.25
C LEU A 70 -14.69 9.99 -15.22
N ASN A 71 -15.87 10.21 -15.78
CA ASN A 71 -16.91 9.18 -15.90
C ASN A 71 -16.64 8.16 -17.02
N THR A 72 -15.50 8.26 -17.71
CA THR A 72 -15.13 7.35 -18.79
C THR A 72 -14.51 6.08 -18.21
N PRO A 73 -15.01 4.87 -18.57
CA PRO A 73 -14.40 3.62 -18.18
C PRO A 73 -12.98 3.48 -18.76
N VAL A 74 -12.07 2.95 -17.98
CA VAL A 74 -10.71 2.63 -18.44
C VAL A 74 -10.59 1.11 -18.59
N MET A 75 -10.54 0.64 -19.83
CA MET A 75 -10.42 -0.77 -20.15
C MET A 75 -8.96 -1.19 -20.31
N ALA A 76 -8.52 -2.20 -19.59
CA ALA A 76 -7.23 -2.84 -19.79
C ALA A 76 -7.30 -4.32 -19.37
N ASP A 77 -6.52 -5.17 -20.01
CA ASP A 77 -6.48 -6.63 -19.76
C ASP A 77 -7.86 -7.32 -19.82
N GLY A 78 -8.79 -6.77 -20.59
CA GLY A 78 -10.15 -7.32 -20.75
C GLY A 78 -11.13 -6.96 -19.62
N GLU A 79 -10.76 -6.09 -18.68
CA GLU A 79 -11.61 -5.65 -17.58
C GLU A 79 -11.64 -4.12 -17.42
N GLU A 80 -12.67 -3.60 -16.77
CA GLU A 80 -12.77 -2.18 -16.38
C GLU A 80 -11.97 -1.95 -15.09
N LYS A 81 -10.92 -1.13 -15.16
CA LYS A 81 -9.95 -0.99 -14.07
C LYS A 81 -10.50 -0.24 -12.85
N GLY A 82 -11.43 0.68 -13.02
CA GLY A 82 -12.11 1.32 -11.89
C GLY A 82 -12.95 0.33 -11.08
N GLU A 83 -13.63 -0.60 -11.73
CA GLU A 83 -14.36 -1.69 -11.06
C GLU A 83 -13.40 -2.67 -10.38
N PHE A 84 -12.31 -3.03 -11.05
CA PHE A 84 -11.28 -3.90 -10.45
C PHE A 84 -10.76 -3.32 -9.12
N TYR A 85 -10.36 -2.04 -9.10
CA TYR A 85 -9.85 -1.43 -7.86
C TYR A 85 -10.94 -1.28 -6.79
N ASN A 86 -12.17 -0.97 -7.17
CA ASN A 86 -13.28 -0.91 -6.23
C ASN A 86 -13.58 -2.27 -5.61
N ASN A 87 -13.57 -3.33 -6.40
CA ASN A 87 -13.79 -4.69 -5.91
C ASN A 87 -12.68 -5.13 -4.94
N GLU A 88 -11.43 -4.79 -5.23
CA GLU A 88 -10.32 -5.04 -4.29
C GLU A 88 -10.47 -4.24 -2.99
N LEU A 89 -10.90 -2.98 -3.05
CA LEU A 89 -11.17 -2.18 -1.84
C LEU A 89 -12.30 -2.78 -0.98
N GLU A 90 -13.39 -3.23 -1.59
CA GLU A 90 -14.48 -3.90 -0.85
C GLU A 90 -14.02 -5.23 -0.26
N LYS A 91 -13.19 -5.98 -0.98
CA LYS A 91 -12.57 -7.21 -0.47
C LYS A 91 -11.70 -6.93 0.75
N ILE A 92 -10.85 -5.89 0.69
CA ILE A 92 -10.00 -5.44 1.79
C ILE A 92 -10.85 -5.06 3.01
N LYS A 93 -11.90 -4.26 2.82
CA LYS A 93 -12.82 -3.84 3.86
C LYS A 93 -13.46 -5.05 4.56
N ASN A 94 -14.06 -5.95 3.77
CA ASN A 94 -14.72 -7.14 4.29
C ASN A 94 -13.75 -8.06 5.07
N PHE A 95 -12.52 -8.23 4.56
CA PHE A 95 -11.49 -9.00 5.26
C PHE A 95 -11.09 -8.34 6.58
N SER A 96 -10.84 -7.04 6.56
CA SER A 96 -10.42 -6.29 7.74
C SER A 96 -11.48 -6.29 8.84
N GLU A 97 -12.76 -6.16 8.48
CA GLU A 97 -13.88 -6.26 9.42
C GLU A 97 -13.95 -7.65 10.06
N LYS A 98 -13.74 -8.72 9.28
CA LYS A 98 -13.71 -10.10 9.81
C LYS A 98 -12.52 -10.34 10.74
N VAL A 99 -11.35 -9.79 10.44
CA VAL A 99 -10.18 -9.87 11.33
C VAL A 99 -10.44 -9.10 12.62
N ARG A 100 -10.87 -7.85 12.53
CA ARG A 100 -11.13 -6.99 13.70
C ARG A 100 -12.25 -7.50 14.60
N SER A 101 -13.28 -8.12 14.02
CA SER A 101 -14.37 -8.76 14.80
C SER A 101 -13.99 -10.12 15.40
N GLY A 102 -12.82 -10.66 15.04
CA GLY A 102 -12.39 -12.01 15.47
C GLY A 102 -13.09 -13.14 14.72
N ALA A 103 -13.79 -12.89 13.62
CA ALA A 103 -14.33 -13.92 12.74
C ALA A 103 -13.21 -14.66 11.98
N ILE A 104 -12.15 -13.94 11.59
CA ILE A 104 -10.89 -14.53 11.10
C ILE A 104 -9.89 -14.50 12.26
N LYS A 105 -9.26 -15.64 12.49
CA LYS A 105 -8.30 -15.87 13.57
C LYS A 105 -7.07 -16.56 13.04
N GLY A 106 -5.98 -16.49 13.81
CA GLY A 106 -4.78 -17.28 13.56
C GLY A 106 -5.00 -18.79 13.70
N SER A 107 -3.98 -19.59 13.41
CA SER A 107 -4.03 -21.05 13.39
C SER A 107 -4.44 -21.68 14.73
N THR A 108 -4.21 -20.98 15.84
CA THR A 108 -4.53 -21.44 17.20
C THR A 108 -5.89 -20.95 17.71
N GLY A 109 -6.64 -20.22 16.89
CA GLY A 109 -7.95 -19.69 17.24
C GLY A 109 -7.93 -18.40 18.08
N LYS A 110 -6.75 -17.79 18.30
CA LYS A 110 -6.64 -16.48 18.94
C LYS A 110 -6.95 -15.36 17.94
N THR A 111 -7.51 -14.26 18.44
CA THR A 111 -7.77 -13.04 17.66
C THR A 111 -6.45 -12.34 17.32
N ILE A 112 -6.41 -11.73 16.16
CA ILE A 112 -5.27 -10.93 15.70
C ILE A 112 -5.27 -9.57 16.41
N GLU A 113 -4.12 -9.14 16.89
CA GLU A 113 -3.92 -7.86 17.59
C GLU A 113 -2.79 -7.03 16.96
N THR A 114 -1.87 -7.70 16.25
CA THR A 114 -0.73 -7.07 15.58
C THR A 114 -0.73 -7.41 14.09
N VAL A 115 -0.41 -6.43 13.26
CA VAL A 115 -0.17 -6.63 11.83
C VAL A 115 1.25 -6.18 11.48
N VAL A 116 1.95 -6.99 10.71
CA VAL A 116 3.32 -6.69 10.26
C VAL A 116 3.38 -6.69 8.75
N GLN A 117 3.64 -5.54 8.14
CA GLN A 117 3.84 -5.46 6.70
C GLN A 117 5.30 -5.74 6.36
N ILE A 118 5.52 -6.68 5.44
CA ILE A 118 6.83 -7.03 4.89
C ILE A 118 6.85 -6.57 3.43
N GLY A 119 7.67 -5.59 3.13
CA GLY A 119 7.80 -5.03 1.78
C GLY A 119 8.98 -4.08 1.70
N ILE A 120 9.41 -3.72 0.49
CA ILE A 120 10.55 -2.83 0.26
C ILE A 120 10.14 -1.65 -0.64
N GLY A 121 10.78 -0.51 -0.44
CA GLY A 121 10.56 0.69 -1.24
C GLY A 121 9.10 1.14 -1.25
N GLY A 122 8.45 1.13 -2.40
CA GLY A 122 7.04 1.53 -2.53
C GLY A 122 6.07 0.62 -1.77
N SER A 123 6.45 -0.62 -1.52
CA SER A 123 5.65 -1.59 -0.74
C SER A 123 5.78 -1.39 0.78
N ASP A 124 6.57 -0.42 1.23
CA ASP A 124 6.78 -0.08 2.63
C ASP A 124 6.54 1.42 2.91
N LEU A 125 7.28 2.30 2.24
CA LEU A 125 7.42 3.71 2.64
C LEU A 125 6.11 4.49 2.67
N GLY A 126 5.27 4.33 1.65
CA GLY A 126 3.97 5.03 1.58
C GLY A 126 3.01 4.57 2.69
N PRO A 127 2.72 3.28 2.81
CA PRO A 127 1.89 2.74 3.90
C PRO A 127 2.43 3.07 5.29
N ARG A 128 3.73 2.93 5.53
CA ARG A 128 4.38 3.27 6.80
C ARG A 128 4.21 4.74 7.16
N ALA A 129 4.45 5.65 6.21
CA ALA A 129 4.27 7.08 6.42
C ALA A 129 2.84 7.45 6.80
N LEU A 130 1.85 6.85 6.12
CA LEU A 130 0.43 7.05 6.43
C LEU A 130 0.06 6.49 7.80
N CYS A 131 0.55 5.29 8.16
CA CYS A 131 0.34 4.73 9.50
C CYS A 131 0.92 5.64 10.59
N TYR A 132 2.11 6.21 10.39
CA TYR A 132 2.71 7.12 11.36
C TYR A 132 1.92 8.42 11.50
N ALA A 133 1.44 8.98 10.38
CA ALA A 133 0.59 10.16 10.41
C ALA A 133 -0.74 9.90 11.14
N LEU A 134 -1.40 8.78 10.84
CA LEU A 134 -2.66 8.39 11.49
C LEU A 134 -2.47 8.02 12.96
N ASN A 135 -1.35 7.42 13.36
CA ASN A 135 -1.02 7.22 14.78
C ASN A 135 -0.98 8.53 15.58
N LEU A 136 -0.55 9.62 14.95
CA LEU A 136 -0.57 10.93 15.59
C LEU A 136 -2.00 11.44 15.78
N LEU A 137 -2.87 11.20 14.79
CA LEU A 137 -4.29 11.54 14.88
C LEU A 137 -5.04 10.67 15.90
N ASP A 138 -4.67 9.40 16.03
CA ASP A 138 -5.20 8.51 17.08
C ASP A 138 -4.88 9.02 18.48
N LYS A 139 -3.63 9.42 18.73
CA LYS A 139 -3.23 10.03 20.00
C LYS A 139 -4.02 11.30 20.34
N ASN A 140 -4.49 12.02 19.34
CA ASN A 140 -5.32 13.20 19.49
C ASN A 140 -6.83 12.90 19.53
N GLY A 141 -7.23 11.61 19.47
CA GLY A 141 -8.62 11.19 19.50
C GLY A 141 -9.39 11.43 18.20
N THR A 142 -8.69 11.75 17.11
CA THR A 142 -9.33 12.01 15.79
C THR A 142 -9.65 10.75 15.02
N CYS A 143 -8.87 9.69 15.23
CA CYS A 143 -9.15 8.35 14.70
C CYS A 143 -8.98 7.31 15.82
N SER A 144 -9.34 6.07 15.56
CA SER A 144 -9.26 5.00 16.57
C SER A 144 -8.49 3.82 15.99
N LYS A 145 -7.26 3.66 16.47
CA LYS A 145 -6.42 2.50 16.14
C LYS A 145 -7.06 1.21 16.66
N LYS A 146 -7.09 0.18 15.83
CA LYS A 146 -7.66 -1.14 16.14
C LYS A 146 -6.58 -2.19 16.38
N LEU A 147 -5.60 -2.29 15.47
CA LEU A 147 -4.49 -3.25 15.58
C LEU A 147 -3.15 -2.50 15.62
N ASP A 148 -2.15 -3.11 16.25
CA ASP A 148 -0.79 -2.57 16.24
C ASP A 148 -0.12 -2.85 14.89
N ALA A 149 0.32 -1.79 14.20
CA ALA A 149 0.98 -1.90 12.89
C ALA A 149 2.49 -1.79 13.03
N ARG A 150 3.20 -2.77 12.46
CA ARG A 150 4.65 -2.81 12.38
C ARG A 150 5.11 -3.07 10.95
N PHE A 151 6.37 -2.79 10.67
CA PHE A 151 6.92 -2.85 9.32
C PHE A 151 8.30 -3.50 9.34
N ILE A 152 8.53 -4.43 8.42
CA ILE A 152 9.86 -4.99 8.10
C ILE A 152 10.16 -4.59 6.65
N SER A 153 11.24 -3.84 6.49
CA SER A 153 11.74 -3.37 5.19
C SER A 153 13.16 -3.87 5.02
N ASN A 154 13.80 -3.65 3.94
CA ASN A 154 15.19 -4.01 3.67
C ASN A 154 15.64 -5.40 4.24
N VAL A 155 16.77 -5.91 3.79
CA VAL A 155 17.38 -7.11 4.37
C VAL A 155 18.33 -6.67 5.49
N ASP A 156 17.72 -6.22 6.58
CA ASP A 156 18.43 -5.86 7.80
C ASP A 156 17.94 -6.80 8.92
N PRO A 157 18.79 -7.74 9.36
CA PRO A 157 18.40 -8.70 10.38
C PRO A 157 18.13 -8.04 11.73
N ASP A 158 18.76 -6.93 12.06
CA ASP A 158 18.55 -6.24 13.33
C ASP A 158 17.18 -5.56 13.35
N ASP A 159 16.77 -4.89 12.25
CA ASP A 159 15.43 -4.30 12.10
C ASP A 159 14.35 -5.38 12.15
N ALA A 160 14.49 -6.45 11.37
CA ALA A 160 13.54 -7.56 11.38
C ALA A 160 13.45 -8.25 12.75
N CYS A 161 14.58 -8.54 13.40
CA CYS A 161 14.62 -9.12 14.73
C CYS A 161 14.00 -8.20 15.79
N ALA A 162 14.21 -6.88 15.71
CA ALA A 162 13.58 -5.93 16.62
C ALA A 162 12.05 -5.97 16.52
N VAL A 163 11.50 -6.08 15.29
CA VAL A 163 10.06 -6.18 15.06
C VAL A 163 9.49 -7.48 15.63
N VAL A 164 10.15 -8.63 15.36
CA VAL A 164 9.59 -9.94 15.72
C VAL A 164 9.93 -10.38 17.15
N ARG A 165 10.81 -9.67 17.86
CA ARG A 165 11.22 -10.02 19.23
C ARG A 165 10.04 -10.09 20.18
N ASP A 166 9.20 -9.08 20.16
CA ASP A 166 8.17 -8.85 21.18
C ASP A 166 6.74 -9.13 20.66
N ILE A 167 6.61 -9.81 19.49
CA ILE A 167 5.28 -10.18 18.99
C ILE A 167 4.79 -11.47 19.63
N ASP A 168 3.48 -11.53 19.86
CA ASP A 168 2.76 -12.78 20.10
C ASP A 168 2.45 -13.44 18.74
N VAL A 169 3.12 -14.53 18.42
CA VAL A 169 2.98 -15.20 17.11
C VAL A 169 1.58 -15.72 16.85
N GLU A 170 0.80 -16.05 17.89
CA GLU A 170 -0.58 -16.51 17.77
C GLU A 170 -1.56 -15.38 17.44
N ARG A 171 -1.17 -14.11 17.71
CA ARG A 171 -1.99 -12.90 17.54
C ARG A 171 -1.46 -11.95 16.47
N THR A 172 -0.49 -12.39 15.69
CA THR A 172 0.13 -11.55 14.66
C THR A 172 -0.25 -12.03 13.26
N LEU A 173 -0.62 -11.10 12.41
CA LEU A 173 -0.86 -11.30 10.98
C LEU A 173 0.24 -10.61 10.17
N PHE A 174 0.82 -11.31 9.22
CA PHE A 174 1.85 -10.78 8.31
C PHE A 174 1.24 -10.48 6.94
N ILE A 175 1.55 -9.30 6.42
CA ILE A 175 1.15 -8.83 5.10
C ILE A 175 2.40 -8.84 4.21
N LEU A 176 2.47 -9.78 3.30
CA LEU A 176 3.59 -9.91 2.37
C LEU A 176 3.30 -9.12 1.10
N VAL A 177 4.05 -8.04 0.87
CA VAL A 177 3.80 -7.12 -0.24
C VAL A 177 4.92 -7.19 -1.27
N SER A 178 4.63 -7.77 -2.42
CA SER A 178 5.54 -7.83 -3.57
C SER A 178 4.75 -7.96 -4.86
N LYS A 179 4.81 -6.96 -5.75
CA LYS A 179 4.10 -6.99 -7.03
C LYS A 179 4.51 -8.20 -7.88
N SER A 180 5.79 -8.44 -8.06
CA SER A 180 6.31 -9.59 -8.82
C SER A 180 6.20 -10.92 -8.07
N GLY A 181 6.13 -10.89 -6.73
CA GLY A 181 6.25 -12.06 -5.88
C GLY A 181 7.62 -12.72 -5.86
N THR A 182 8.62 -12.07 -6.46
CA THR A 182 9.99 -12.58 -6.60
C THR A 182 11.04 -11.64 -6.01
N THR A 183 10.62 -10.55 -5.35
CA THR A 183 11.53 -9.62 -4.70
C THR A 183 12.31 -10.35 -3.60
N GLN A 184 13.59 -10.53 -3.80
CA GLN A 184 14.43 -11.37 -2.95
C GLN A 184 14.42 -10.91 -1.50
N GLU A 185 14.49 -9.62 -1.25
CA GLU A 185 14.48 -9.03 0.09
C GLU A 185 13.17 -9.36 0.82
N THR A 186 12.04 -9.25 0.15
CA THR A 186 10.73 -9.59 0.73
C THR A 186 10.63 -11.08 1.06
N LEU A 187 11.14 -11.95 0.17
CA LEU A 187 11.14 -13.39 0.39
C LEU A 187 12.10 -13.79 1.52
N THR A 188 13.27 -13.18 1.60
CA THR A 188 14.24 -13.42 2.67
C THR A 188 13.66 -13.04 4.04
N ASN A 189 13.02 -11.88 4.14
CA ASN A 189 12.35 -11.45 5.37
C ASN A 189 11.18 -12.37 5.74
N ARG A 190 10.39 -12.84 4.75
CA ARG A 190 9.35 -13.84 4.98
C ARG A 190 9.94 -15.13 5.60
N ASP A 191 11.02 -15.64 5.03
CA ASP A 191 11.63 -16.89 5.48
C ASP A 191 12.21 -16.76 6.89
N LEU A 192 12.85 -15.63 7.20
CA LEU A 192 13.29 -15.28 8.55
C LEU A 192 12.11 -15.25 9.53
N VAL A 193 11.05 -14.53 9.18
CA VAL A 193 9.85 -14.42 10.03
C VAL A 193 9.23 -15.80 10.26
N PHE A 194 9.11 -16.62 9.23
CA PHE A 194 8.58 -17.99 9.36
C PHE A 194 9.41 -18.87 10.31
N ALA A 195 10.73 -18.79 10.20
CA ALA A 195 11.62 -19.50 11.11
C ALA A 195 11.41 -19.04 12.57
N VAL A 196 11.41 -17.73 12.80
CA VAL A 196 11.19 -17.16 14.13
C VAL A 196 9.80 -17.52 14.69
N MET A 197 8.75 -17.51 13.86
CA MET A 197 7.40 -17.90 14.29
C MET A 197 7.35 -19.36 14.74
N LYS A 198 7.98 -20.26 13.99
CA LYS A 198 8.06 -21.69 14.34
C LYS A 198 8.83 -21.91 15.63
N ASP A 199 10.01 -21.30 15.78
CA ASP A 199 10.82 -21.39 16.98
C ASP A 199 10.07 -20.88 18.23
N LYS A 200 9.43 -19.72 18.13
CA LYS A 200 8.64 -19.16 19.23
C LYS A 200 7.45 -20.04 19.61
N ALA A 201 6.76 -20.60 18.62
CA ALA A 201 5.65 -21.51 18.86
C ALA A 201 6.13 -22.81 19.55
N GLU A 202 7.26 -23.36 19.13
CA GLU A 202 7.86 -24.55 19.73
C GLU A 202 8.31 -24.27 21.18
N GLN A 203 9.03 -23.18 21.42
CA GLN A 203 9.48 -22.77 22.77
C GLN A 203 8.31 -22.52 23.72
N ALA A 204 7.20 -22.01 23.21
CA ALA A 204 5.95 -21.79 23.98
C ALA A 204 5.09 -23.06 24.12
N GLY A 205 5.48 -24.19 23.53
CA GLY A 205 4.72 -25.43 23.54
C GLY A 205 3.39 -25.37 22.76
N ILE A 206 3.29 -24.45 21.79
CA ILE A 206 2.07 -24.24 20.99
C ILE A 206 1.96 -25.36 19.96
N LYS A 207 0.96 -26.22 20.12
CA LYS A 207 0.69 -27.32 19.20
C LYS A 207 -0.10 -26.86 17.98
N ASN A 208 0.18 -27.46 16.82
CA ASN A 208 -0.54 -27.23 15.57
C ASN A 208 -0.45 -25.78 15.04
N PHE A 209 0.62 -25.08 15.37
CA PHE A 209 0.87 -23.75 14.80
C PHE A 209 1.19 -23.84 13.31
N VAL A 210 0.48 -23.08 12.50
CA VAL A 210 0.61 -23.06 11.03
C VAL A 210 0.92 -21.62 10.60
N PRO A 211 2.19 -21.26 10.31
CA PRO A 211 2.58 -19.89 9.95
C PRO A 211 1.81 -19.31 8.76
N GLU A 212 1.47 -20.14 7.76
CA GLU A 212 0.73 -19.71 6.58
C GLU A 212 -0.66 -19.15 6.91
N LYS A 213 -1.30 -19.66 7.98
CA LYS A 213 -2.58 -19.13 8.51
C LYS A 213 -2.44 -17.82 9.29
N HIS A 214 -1.27 -17.25 9.31
CA HIS A 214 -0.97 -15.93 9.85
C HIS A 214 -0.44 -15.00 8.76
N MET A 215 -0.75 -15.27 7.48
CA MET A 215 -0.24 -14.52 6.35
C MET A 215 -1.35 -14.17 5.35
N VAL A 216 -1.22 -12.98 4.78
CA VAL A 216 -1.90 -12.54 3.56
C VAL A 216 -0.87 -12.02 2.58
N ALA A 217 -1.20 -12.01 1.30
CA ALA A 217 -0.35 -11.46 0.26
C ALA A 217 -1.00 -10.26 -0.45
N VAL A 218 -0.18 -9.28 -0.82
CA VAL A 218 -0.55 -8.21 -1.76
C VAL A 218 0.40 -8.31 -2.95
N THR A 219 -0.12 -8.71 -4.10
CA THR A 219 0.71 -9.09 -5.25
C THR A 219 -0.06 -8.96 -6.57
N SER A 220 0.59 -9.18 -7.73
CA SER A 220 -0.13 -9.30 -8.99
C SER A 220 -0.80 -10.68 -9.14
N ASN A 221 -1.84 -10.77 -9.95
CA ASN A 221 -2.56 -12.02 -10.20
C ASN A 221 -1.70 -13.08 -10.91
N THR A 222 -0.66 -12.66 -11.64
CA THR A 222 0.29 -13.54 -12.33
C THR A 222 1.47 -13.96 -11.45
N SER A 223 1.61 -13.39 -10.28
CA SER A 223 2.70 -13.63 -9.35
C SER A 223 2.67 -15.05 -8.75
N PRO A 224 3.83 -15.71 -8.56
CA PRO A 224 3.89 -16.96 -7.82
C PRO A 224 3.37 -16.83 -6.38
N LEU A 225 3.49 -15.65 -5.79
CA LEU A 225 3.00 -15.37 -4.43
C LEU A 225 1.46 -15.49 -4.33
N ALA A 226 0.74 -15.19 -5.41
CA ALA A 226 -0.72 -15.36 -5.48
C ALA A 226 -1.17 -16.83 -5.36
N LYS A 227 -0.26 -17.77 -5.62
CA LYS A 227 -0.52 -19.20 -5.57
C LYS A 227 0.05 -19.87 -4.31
N THR A 228 0.49 -19.10 -3.32
CA THR A 228 1.03 -19.64 -2.07
C THR A 228 -0.07 -20.38 -1.31
N PRO A 229 0.10 -21.70 -1.05
CA PRO A 229 -0.95 -22.47 -0.40
C PRO A 229 -1.04 -22.11 1.09
N GLY A 230 -2.24 -22.15 1.62
CA GLY A 230 -2.51 -22.06 3.07
C GLY A 230 -2.57 -20.65 3.63
N ILE A 231 -2.26 -19.59 2.87
CA ILE A 231 -2.42 -18.21 3.33
C ILE A 231 -3.91 -17.82 3.42
N LEU A 232 -4.22 -16.85 4.27
CA LEU A 232 -5.59 -16.47 4.57
C LEU A 232 -6.32 -15.78 3.41
N GLU A 233 -5.61 -14.90 2.70
CA GLU A 233 -6.17 -14.13 1.60
C GLU A 233 -5.08 -13.58 0.69
N VAL A 234 -5.43 -13.28 -0.57
CA VAL A 234 -4.57 -12.59 -1.53
C VAL A 234 -5.31 -11.35 -2.04
N PHE A 235 -4.66 -10.20 -1.98
CA PHE A 235 -5.17 -8.95 -2.53
C PHE A 235 -4.37 -8.57 -3.76
N PHE A 236 -5.05 -8.07 -4.78
CA PHE A 236 -4.41 -7.84 -6.05
C PHE A 236 -4.07 -6.38 -6.31
N MET A 237 -2.92 -6.18 -6.90
CA MET A 237 -2.48 -4.96 -7.56
C MET A 237 -1.99 -5.30 -8.96
N ASP A 238 -2.12 -4.39 -9.89
CA ASP A 238 -1.66 -4.61 -11.26
C ASP A 238 -0.41 -3.78 -11.62
N ASP A 239 0.04 -3.94 -12.86
CA ASP A 239 1.23 -3.29 -13.36
C ASP A 239 1.08 -1.78 -13.61
N TYR A 240 -0.17 -1.28 -13.63
CA TYR A 240 -0.50 0.13 -13.85
C TYR A 240 -0.36 0.98 -12.59
N ILE A 241 -0.07 0.35 -11.44
CA ILE A 241 0.22 1.01 -10.17
C ILE A 241 1.72 0.92 -9.89
N GLY A 242 2.42 2.04 -10.03
CA GLY A 242 3.83 2.16 -9.68
C GLY A 242 4.02 2.26 -8.16
N GLY A 243 5.10 1.64 -7.64
CA GLY A 243 5.34 1.48 -6.20
C GLY A 243 5.33 2.79 -5.40
N ARG A 244 5.94 3.86 -5.92
CA ARG A 244 6.07 5.15 -5.20
C ARG A 244 4.76 5.88 -4.93
N TYR A 245 3.66 5.52 -5.63
CA TYR A 245 2.32 6.07 -5.43
C TYR A 245 1.28 4.99 -5.08
N SER A 246 1.72 3.80 -4.67
CA SER A 246 0.85 2.65 -4.45
C SER A 246 0.10 2.66 -3.11
N ALA A 247 0.37 3.60 -2.22
CA ALA A 247 -0.22 3.62 -0.87
C ALA A 247 -1.76 3.68 -0.86
N SER A 248 -2.40 4.20 -1.92
CA SER A 248 -3.86 4.22 -2.08
C SER A 248 -4.43 2.97 -2.77
N SER A 249 -3.59 2.01 -3.18
CA SER A 249 -4.01 0.71 -3.70
C SER A 249 -4.07 -0.34 -2.59
N ALA A 250 -4.23 -1.63 -2.93
CA ALA A 250 -4.16 -2.73 -1.99
C ALA A 250 -2.86 -2.72 -1.13
N VAL A 251 -1.77 -2.16 -1.65
CA VAL A 251 -0.47 -2.05 -0.95
C VAL A 251 -0.58 -1.34 0.39
N GLY A 252 -1.26 -0.21 0.45
CA GLY A 252 -1.52 0.50 1.70
C GLY A 252 -2.88 0.16 2.28
N GLY A 253 -3.86 -0.13 1.42
CA GLY A 253 -5.24 -0.40 1.82
C GLY A 253 -5.36 -1.52 2.85
N VAL A 254 -4.63 -2.62 2.68
CA VAL A 254 -4.72 -3.78 3.59
C VAL A 254 -4.26 -3.40 5.00
N ILE A 255 -3.06 -2.85 5.15
CA ILE A 255 -2.54 -2.52 6.49
C ILE A 255 -3.32 -1.37 7.13
N LEU A 256 -3.68 -0.33 6.36
CA LEU A 256 -4.44 0.81 6.89
C LEU A 256 -5.82 0.38 7.35
N SER A 257 -6.55 -0.43 6.56
CA SER A 257 -7.89 -0.92 6.91
C SER A 257 -7.87 -1.90 8.09
N LEU A 258 -6.80 -2.66 8.30
CA LEU A 258 -6.64 -3.50 9.49
C LEU A 258 -6.36 -2.67 10.74
N THR A 259 -5.56 -1.61 10.58
CA THR A 259 -5.07 -0.80 11.70
C THR A 259 -6.11 0.22 12.18
N TYR A 260 -6.87 0.82 11.28
CA TYR A 260 -7.84 1.90 11.55
C TYR A 260 -9.24 1.56 11.06
#